data_1105130245bb904a638b0970e052e372
#
_entry.id   1105130245bb904a638b0970e052e372
#
_cell.length_a   1.000
_cell.length_b   1.000
_cell.length_c   1.000
_cell.angle_alpha   90.00
_cell.angle_beta   90.00
_cell.angle_gamma   90.00
#
_symmetry.space_group_name_H-M   'P 1'
#
loop_
_entity.id
_entity.type
_entity.pdbx_description
1 polymer ?
#
loop_
_entity_poly.entity_id
_entity_poly.type
_entity_poly.pdbx_seq_one_letter_code
_entity_poly.pdbx_strand_id
1 'polypeptide(L)'
;MLLRRGLAATAAGGTAAAAFGYYKARTTMGEDALSRMMSYNVVAVPAILQYKAVEARYEKAPKLLPALFSEISEDDLTRRYEALHHTHARPLFDKFMELGGFYYKTGQKVATNLGGMSPKIYVDMFQPFLDRIPPRDFASVRRVIEEELGRPMGEVFASFEEAPLGCASIGQVHRATLRATGERVVVKVQNPEAERTFRGDVFALKVLIDFFAPQISVAFDEIAKQVEWRAVWRPALGDWQRRQP
;
A
#
# COMPACT_ATOMS: atom_id res chain seq x y z
N MET A 1 38.43 28.98 -1.23
CA MET A 1 37.19 29.77 -1.43
C MET A 1 36.29 29.17 -2.52
N LEU A 2 36.81 28.61 -3.61
CA LEU A 2 36.07 27.99 -4.72
C LEU A 2 35.32 26.69 -4.37
N LEU A 3 35.90 25.83 -3.51
CA LEU A 3 35.27 24.57 -3.06
C LEU A 3 34.01 24.79 -2.21
N ARG A 4 33.98 25.87 -1.37
CA ARG A 4 32.77 26.19 -0.58
C ARG A 4 31.62 26.74 -1.46
N ARG A 5 31.94 27.43 -2.55
CA ARG A 5 30.93 27.92 -3.51
C ARG A 5 30.32 26.78 -4.34
N GLY A 6 31.12 25.77 -4.72
CA GLY A 6 30.63 24.60 -5.42
C GLY A 6 29.68 23.75 -4.59
N LEU A 7 29.99 23.51 -3.31
CA LEU A 7 29.14 22.77 -2.37
C LEU A 7 27.83 23.50 -2.05
N ALA A 8 27.85 24.82 -1.95
CA ALA A 8 26.64 25.62 -1.73
C ALA A 8 25.72 25.65 -2.97
N ALA A 9 26.28 25.68 -4.18
CA ALA A 9 25.50 25.65 -5.41
C ALA A 9 24.87 24.28 -5.65
N THR A 10 25.54 23.18 -5.33
CA THR A 10 25.00 21.82 -5.42
C THR A 10 23.92 21.58 -4.36
N ALA A 11 24.08 22.11 -3.15
CA ALA A 11 23.07 22.03 -2.10
C ALA A 11 21.82 22.85 -2.45
N ALA A 12 21.99 24.07 -2.99
CA ALA A 12 20.86 24.92 -3.43
C ALA A 12 20.11 24.33 -4.64
N GLY A 13 20.84 23.73 -5.59
CA GLY A 13 20.24 23.01 -6.72
C GLY A 13 19.46 21.78 -6.28
N GLY A 14 19.99 21.01 -5.30
CA GLY A 14 19.32 19.85 -4.73
C GLY A 14 18.04 20.22 -3.98
N THR A 15 18.06 21.31 -3.20
CA THR A 15 16.86 21.78 -2.48
C THR A 15 15.79 22.33 -3.41
N ALA A 16 16.17 23.04 -4.48
CA ALA A 16 15.22 23.53 -5.47
C ALA A 16 14.57 22.37 -6.27
N ALA A 17 15.35 21.38 -6.67
CA ALA A 17 14.83 20.17 -7.33
C ALA A 17 13.90 19.36 -6.42
N ALA A 18 14.25 19.21 -5.14
CA ALA A 18 13.41 18.56 -4.14
C ALA A 18 12.10 19.33 -3.90
N ALA A 19 12.18 20.68 -3.78
CA ALA A 19 11.00 21.54 -3.62
C ALA A 19 10.08 21.49 -4.84
N PHE A 20 10.65 21.49 -6.05
CA PHE A 20 9.89 21.35 -7.29
C PHE A 20 9.23 19.97 -7.38
N GLY A 21 9.98 18.89 -7.07
CA GLY A 21 9.44 17.53 -7.02
C GLY A 21 8.30 17.40 -6.01
N TYR A 22 8.47 17.99 -4.82
CA TYR A 22 7.42 18.05 -3.80
C TYR A 22 6.17 18.81 -4.30
N TYR A 23 6.36 20.00 -4.88
CA TYR A 23 5.26 20.80 -5.44
C TYR A 23 4.50 20.03 -6.53
N LYS A 24 5.24 19.44 -7.46
CA LYS A 24 4.65 18.64 -8.54
C LYS A 24 3.91 17.41 -8.00
N ALA A 25 4.47 16.70 -7.04
CA ALA A 25 3.82 15.56 -6.39
C ALA A 25 2.53 16.01 -5.68
N ARG A 26 2.58 17.09 -4.90
CA ARG A 26 1.42 17.65 -4.21
C ARG A 26 0.29 18.04 -5.16
N THR A 27 0.61 18.71 -6.27
CA THR A 27 -0.39 19.15 -7.26
C THR A 27 -0.97 18.00 -8.10
N THR A 28 -0.17 16.92 -8.30
CA THR A 28 -0.59 15.77 -9.10
C THR A 28 -1.32 14.71 -8.30
N MET A 29 -0.88 14.47 -7.07
CA MET A 29 -1.35 13.36 -6.22
C MET A 29 -2.32 13.79 -5.11
N GLY A 30 -2.35 15.09 -4.77
CA GLY A 30 -3.06 15.60 -3.60
C GLY A 30 -2.27 15.46 -2.29
N GLU A 31 -2.70 16.22 -1.26
CA GLU A 31 -1.99 16.27 0.03
C GLU A 31 -1.99 14.93 0.78
N ASP A 32 -3.11 14.22 0.75
CA ASP A 32 -3.24 12.92 1.42
C ASP A 32 -2.29 11.88 0.86
N ALA A 33 -2.21 11.77 -0.47
CA ALA A 33 -1.33 10.81 -1.12
C ALA A 33 0.15 11.12 -0.87
N LEU A 34 0.51 12.40 -0.87
CA LEU A 34 1.86 12.83 -0.56
C LEU A 34 2.23 12.53 0.89
N SER A 35 1.35 12.84 1.85
CA SER A 35 1.55 12.52 3.27
C SER A 35 1.75 11.03 3.49
N ARG A 36 0.92 10.19 2.86
CA ARG A 36 1.01 8.73 2.89
C ARG A 36 2.32 8.22 2.30
N MET A 37 2.72 8.75 1.14
CA MET A 37 4.00 8.45 0.50
C MET A 37 5.19 8.80 1.42
N MET A 38 5.19 9.97 2.05
CA MET A 38 6.23 10.37 2.98
C MET A 38 6.27 9.45 4.20
N SER A 39 5.12 9.13 4.78
CA SER A 39 4.99 8.20 5.91
C SER A 39 5.54 6.81 5.58
N TYR A 40 5.26 6.29 4.38
CA TYR A 40 5.83 5.03 3.91
C TYR A 40 7.35 5.11 3.72
N ASN A 41 7.84 6.18 3.10
CA ASN A 41 9.26 6.34 2.78
C ASN A 41 10.15 6.45 4.02
N VAL A 42 9.64 6.93 5.15
CA VAL A 42 10.37 6.94 6.43
C VAL A 42 10.79 5.52 6.85
N VAL A 43 9.99 4.52 6.54
CA VAL A 43 10.30 3.10 6.84
C VAL A 43 11.01 2.43 5.67
N ALA A 44 10.50 2.62 4.45
CA ALA A 44 10.97 1.89 3.27
C ALA A 44 12.37 2.32 2.81
N VAL A 45 12.65 3.62 2.75
CA VAL A 45 13.93 4.12 2.22
C VAL A 45 15.13 3.67 3.05
N PRO A 46 15.15 3.81 4.40
CA PRO A 46 16.26 3.30 5.20
C PRO A 46 16.45 1.79 5.04
N ALA A 47 15.37 1.02 4.99
CA ALA A 47 15.45 -0.42 4.74
C ALA A 47 16.12 -0.70 3.39
N ILE A 48 15.61 -0.13 2.32
CA ILE A 48 16.15 -0.31 0.96
C ILE A 48 17.64 0.07 0.89
N LEU A 49 18.03 1.20 1.50
CA LEU A 49 19.43 1.64 1.51
C LEU A 49 20.34 0.63 2.22
N GLN A 50 19.88 0.00 3.30
CA GLN A 50 20.65 -1.03 3.99
C GLN A 50 20.82 -2.28 3.14
N TYR A 51 19.77 -2.75 2.45
CA TYR A 51 19.88 -3.84 1.48
C TYR A 51 20.87 -3.50 0.34
N LYS A 52 20.76 -2.30 -0.22
CA LYS A 52 21.68 -1.84 -1.27
C LYS A 52 23.12 -1.69 -0.78
N ALA A 53 23.34 -1.33 0.48
CA ALA A 53 24.67 -1.29 1.07
C ALA A 53 25.28 -2.68 1.19
N VAL A 54 24.51 -3.70 1.60
CA VAL A 54 24.97 -5.10 1.64
C VAL A 54 25.29 -5.58 0.22
N GLU A 55 24.38 -5.39 -0.74
CA GLU A 55 24.58 -5.73 -2.15
C GLU A 55 25.86 -5.06 -2.71
N ALA A 56 25.99 -3.76 -2.53
CA ALA A 56 27.14 -3.00 -3.03
C ALA A 56 28.45 -3.49 -2.40
N ARG A 57 28.48 -3.70 -1.07
CA ARG A 57 29.70 -4.04 -0.34
C ARG A 57 30.15 -5.47 -0.55
N TYR A 58 29.23 -6.43 -0.63
CA TYR A 58 29.55 -7.84 -0.56
C TYR A 58 29.32 -8.61 -1.87
N GLU A 59 28.48 -8.11 -2.75
CA GLU A 59 28.22 -8.75 -4.05
C GLU A 59 28.87 -8.03 -5.23
N LYS A 60 28.85 -6.69 -5.24
CA LYS A 60 29.34 -5.89 -6.37
C LYS A 60 30.81 -5.47 -6.20
N ALA A 61 31.19 -4.94 -5.03
CA ALA A 61 32.52 -4.41 -4.83
C ALA A 61 33.65 -5.48 -5.00
N PRO A 62 33.51 -6.73 -4.52
CA PRO A 62 34.53 -7.75 -4.76
C PRO A 62 34.71 -8.07 -6.25
N LYS A 63 33.65 -8.08 -7.03
CA LYS A 63 33.69 -8.33 -8.48
C LYS A 63 34.34 -7.19 -9.27
N LEU A 64 34.12 -5.94 -8.82
CA LEU A 64 34.62 -4.74 -9.49
C LEU A 64 36.05 -4.39 -9.06
N LEU A 65 36.39 -4.59 -7.80
CA LEU A 65 37.65 -4.19 -7.18
C LEU A 65 38.19 -5.31 -6.26
N PRO A 66 38.55 -6.49 -6.81
CA PRO A 66 38.94 -7.64 -5.99
C PRO A 66 40.22 -7.43 -5.18
N ALA A 67 41.06 -6.48 -5.57
CA ALA A 67 42.27 -6.12 -4.81
C ALA A 67 41.95 -5.33 -3.51
N LEU A 68 40.78 -4.71 -3.40
CA LEU A 68 40.38 -3.88 -2.25
C LEU A 68 39.28 -4.53 -1.41
N PHE A 69 38.51 -5.45 -1.99
CA PHE A 69 37.33 -6.06 -1.34
C PHE A 69 37.40 -7.57 -1.48
N SER A 70 37.37 -8.25 -0.35
CA SER A 70 37.31 -9.71 -0.30
C SER A 70 35.87 -10.20 -0.50
N GLU A 71 35.73 -11.33 -1.18
CA GLU A 71 34.49 -12.10 -1.22
C GLU A 71 34.21 -12.68 0.18
N ILE A 72 32.94 -12.84 0.49
CA ILE A 72 32.49 -13.55 1.69
C ILE A 72 31.77 -14.84 1.28
N SER A 73 31.64 -15.78 2.21
CA SER A 73 30.90 -17.01 1.95
C SER A 73 29.41 -16.74 1.67
N GLU A 74 28.76 -17.62 0.95
CA GLU A 74 27.30 -17.54 0.72
C GLU A 74 26.53 -17.56 2.04
N ASP A 75 27.00 -18.34 3.02
CA ASP A 75 26.39 -18.41 4.36
C ASP A 75 26.50 -17.07 5.10
N ASP A 76 27.64 -16.38 5.00
CA ASP A 76 27.83 -15.06 5.61
C ASP A 76 26.92 -14.00 4.95
N LEU A 77 26.80 -14.06 3.63
CA LEU A 77 25.92 -13.16 2.89
C LEU A 77 24.47 -13.42 3.25
N THR A 78 24.04 -14.67 3.29
CA THR A 78 22.70 -15.08 3.70
C THR A 78 22.37 -14.58 5.12
N ARG A 79 23.27 -14.80 6.09
CA ARG A 79 23.08 -14.28 7.46
C ARG A 79 22.89 -12.77 7.52
N ARG A 80 23.59 -12.02 6.66
CA ARG A 80 23.44 -10.56 6.60
C ARG A 80 22.06 -10.15 6.09
N TYR A 81 21.58 -10.80 5.03
CA TYR A 81 20.24 -10.55 4.53
C TYR A 81 19.16 -10.97 5.52
N GLU A 82 19.30 -12.12 6.17
CA GLU A 82 18.37 -12.55 7.22
C GLU A 82 18.29 -11.55 8.38
N ALA A 83 19.42 -11.01 8.83
CA ALA A 83 19.45 -9.98 9.87
C ALA A 83 18.68 -8.73 9.44
N LEU A 84 18.81 -8.30 8.16
CA LEU A 84 18.02 -7.19 7.62
C LEU A 84 16.54 -7.53 7.52
N HIS A 85 16.20 -8.76 7.09
CA HIS A 85 14.81 -9.21 7.05
C HIS A 85 14.16 -9.13 8.43
N HIS A 86 14.85 -9.64 9.47
CA HIS A 86 14.37 -9.55 10.86
C HIS A 86 14.21 -8.11 11.35
N THR A 87 15.12 -7.22 10.96
CA THR A 87 15.09 -5.81 11.36
C THR A 87 13.90 -5.07 10.74
N HIS A 88 13.59 -5.34 9.47
CA HIS A 88 12.68 -4.53 8.68
C HIS A 88 11.27 -5.11 8.51
N ALA A 89 11.07 -6.41 8.71
CA ALA A 89 9.77 -7.04 8.47
C ALA A 89 8.66 -6.44 9.33
N ARG A 90 8.88 -6.26 10.64
CA ARG A 90 7.88 -5.73 11.56
C ARG A 90 7.56 -4.26 11.32
N PRO A 91 8.52 -3.33 11.19
CA PRO A 91 8.24 -1.94 10.85
C PRO A 91 7.46 -1.78 9.54
N LEU A 92 7.80 -2.59 8.53
CA LEU A 92 7.10 -2.55 7.24
C LEU A 92 5.66 -3.07 7.36
N PHE A 93 5.45 -4.19 8.08
CA PHE A 93 4.12 -4.71 8.37
C PHE A 93 3.24 -3.66 9.08
N ASP A 94 3.76 -3.06 10.17
CA ASP A 94 3.02 -2.06 10.94
C ASP A 94 2.66 -0.84 10.08
N LYS A 95 3.59 -0.40 9.20
CA LYS A 95 3.33 0.69 8.27
C LYS A 95 2.26 0.35 7.24
N PHE A 96 2.24 -0.87 6.73
CA PHE A 96 1.19 -1.33 5.82
C PHE A 96 -0.19 -1.38 6.51
N MET A 97 -0.21 -1.84 7.78
CA MET A 97 -1.44 -1.85 8.58
C MET A 97 -1.96 -0.44 8.87
N GLU A 98 -1.06 0.50 9.18
CA GLU A 98 -1.39 1.91 9.42
C GLU A 98 -1.97 2.58 8.16
N LEU A 99 -1.33 2.40 7.01
CA LEU A 99 -1.73 3.06 5.78
C LEU A 99 -2.99 2.45 5.14
N GLY A 100 -3.19 1.15 5.24
CA GLY A 100 -4.36 0.48 4.66
C GLY A 100 -4.46 0.60 3.13
N GLY A 101 -5.67 0.59 2.60
CA GLY A 101 -5.91 0.83 1.16
C GLY A 101 -5.14 -0.12 0.25
N PHE A 102 -4.35 0.42 -0.68
CA PHE A 102 -3.55 -0.38 -1.60
C PHE A 102 -2.41 -1.14 -0.90
N TYR A 103 -1.91 -0.64 0.25
CA TYR A 103 -0.90 -1.36 1.03
C TYR A 103 -1.43 -2.69 1.57
N TYR A 104 -2.73 -2.79 1.93
CA TYR A 104 -3.33 -4.09 2.26
C TYR A 104 -3.27 -5.07 1.10
N LYS A 105 -3.56 -4.61 -0.12
CA LYS A 105 -3.49 -5.46 -1.32
C LYS A 105 -2.07 -5.91 -1.62
N THR A 106 -1.11 -5.01 -1.48
CA THR A 106 0.32 -5.34 -1.61
C THR A 106 0.75 -6.33 -0.52
N GLY A 107 0.33 -6.10 0.74
CA GLY A 107 0.58 -7.01 1.86
C GLY A 107 0.02 -8.42 1.62
N GLN A 108 -1.17 -8.56 1.06
CA GLN A 108 -1.73 -9.85 0.64
C GLN A 108 -0.84 -10.57 -0.37
N LYS A 109 -0.24 -9.84 -1.32
CA LYS A 109 0.68 -10.43 -2.30
C LYS A 109 1.99 -10.87 -1.67
N VAL A 110 2.52 -10.11 -0.72
CA VAL A 110 3.69 -10.53 0.08
C VAL A 110 3.37 -11.79 0.87
N ALA A 111 2.21 -11.85 1.56
CA ALA A 111 1.75 -13.02 2.31
C ALA A 111 1.57 -14.27 1.45
N THR A 112 1.26 -14.12 0.17
CA THR A 112 1.18 -15.22 -0.80
C THR A 112 2.48 -15.45 -1.57
N ASN A 113 3.61 -14.99 -1.01
CA ASN A 113 4.96 -15.20 -1.51
C ASN A 113 5.29 -14.54 -2.87
N LEU A 114 4.49 -13.58 -3.34
CA LEU A 114 4.77 -12.77 -4.55
C LEU A 114 5.52 -13.55 -5.65
N GLY A 115 4.98 -14.72 -6.05
CA GLY A 115 5.60 -15.57 -7.07
C GLY A 115 6.92 -16.24 -6.67
N GLY A 116 7.16 -16.49 -5.37
CA GLY A 116 8.37 -17.11 -4.85
C GLY A 116 9.50 -16.14 -4.47
N MET A 117 9.26 -14.84 -4.54
CA MET A 117 10.30 -13.82 -4.33
C MET A 117 10.35 -13.27 -2.90
N SER A 118 9.35 -13.54 -2.06
CA SER A 118 9.30 -12.99 -0.70
C SER A 118 10.06 -13.88 0.28
N PRO A 119 11.02 -13.36 1.06
CA PRO A 119 11.63 -14.10 2.16
C PRO A 119 10.58 -14.60 3.16
N LYS A 120 10.81 -15.82 3.71
CA LYS A 120 9.83 -16.50 4.57
C LYS A 120 9.32 -15.64 5.73
N ILE A 121 10.19 -14.86 6.36
CA ILE A 121 9.81 -13.99 7.48
C ILE A 121 8.76 -12.94 7.09
N TYR A 122 8.83 -12.40 5.87
CA TYR A 122 7.82 -11.48 5.35
C TYR A 122 6.51 -12.22 5.06
N VAL A 123 6.59 -13.41 4.43
CA VAL A 123 5.41 -14.25 4.18
C VAL A 123 4.67 -14.52 5.48
N ASP A 124 5.38 -15.00 6.51
CA ASP A 124 4.79 -15.35 7.81
C ASP A 124 4.24 -14.10 8.54
N MET A 125 5.00 -12.99 8.54
CA MET A 125 4.60 -11.74 9.20
C MET A 125 3.35 -11.13 8.56
N PHE A 126 3.20 -11.25 7.23
CA PHE A 126 2.12 -10.62 6.47
C PHE A 126 0.86 -11.47 6.35
N GLN A 127 0.82 -12.69 6.89
CA GLN A 127 -0.39 -13.55 6.91
C GLN A 127 -1.66 -12.81 7.38
N PRO A 128 -1.63 -11.92 8.39
CA PRO A 128 -2.82 -11.19 8.82
C PRO A 128 -3.51 -10.36 7.74
N PHE A 129 -2.81 -9.99 6.66
CA PHE A 129 -3.43 -9.27 5.55
C PHE A 129 -4.42 -10.13 4.74
N LEU A 130 -4.38 -11.45 4.88
CA LEU A 130 -5.29 -12.35 4.17
C LEU A 130 -6.70 -12.37 4.79
N ASP A 131 -6.78 -12.31 6.14
CA ASP A 131 -8.03 -12.56 6.88
C ASP A 131 -8.28 -11.63 8.08
N ARG A 132 -7.32 -10.80 8.48
CA ARG A 132 -7.38 -9.97 9.70
C ARG A 132 -7.29 -8.47 9.43
N ILE A 133 -7.90 -8.02 8.34
CA ILE A 133 -8.02 -6.59 8.07
C ILE A 133 -9.00 -5.99 9.09
N PRO A 134 -8.58 -4.97 9.86
CA PRO A 134 -9.44 -4.37 10.87
C PRO A 134 -10.67 -3.71 10.23
N PRO A 135 -11.85 -3.85 10.86
CA PRO A 135 -13.04 -3.15 10.41
C PRO A 135 -12.90 -1.64 10.58
N ARG A 136 -13.56 -0.91 9.72
CA ARG A 136 -13.81 0.53 9.93
C ARG A 136 -14.92 0.73 10.93
N ASP A 137 -14.90 1.89 11.58
CA ASP A 137 -15.96 2.29 12.50
C ASP A 137 -17.31 2.37 11.78
N PHE A 138 -18.37 2.03 12.51
CA PHE A 138 -19.72 1.97 11.96
C PHE A 138 -20.27 3.34 11.56
N ALA A 139 -19.84 4.43 12.21
CA ALA A 139 -20.28 5.77 11.85
C ALA A 139 -19.81 6.15 10.42
N SER A 140 -18.59 5.75 10.05
CA SER A 140 -18.08 5.90 8.68
C SER A 140 -18.86 5.05 7.68
N VAL A 141 -19.23 3.82 8.05
CA VAL A 141 -20.07 2.92 7.21
C VAL A 141 -21.44 3.54 6.96
N ARG A 142 -22.09 3.99 8.03
CA ARG A 142 -23.41 4.64 7.96
C ARG A 142 -23.37 5.85 7.03
N ARG A 143 -22.39 6.73 7.21
CA ARG A 143 -22.25 7.92 6.37
C ARG A 143 -22.17 7.57 4.89
N VAL A 144 -21.33 6.60 4.51
CA VAL A 144 -21.21 6.16 3.11
C VAL A 144 -22.55 5.65 2.57
N ILE A 145 -23.26 4.84 3.35
CA ILE A 145 -24.56 4.29 2.93
C ILE A 145 -25.57 5.42 2.73
N GLU A 146 -25.66 6.37 3.67
CA GLU A 146 -26.61 7.47 3.61
C GLU A 146 -26.29 8.46 2.49
N GLU A 147 -25.00 8.75 2.24
CA GLU A 147 -24.54 9.55 1.10
C GLU A 147 -24.91 8.90 -0.25
N GLU A 148 -24.67 7.59 -0.39
CA GLU A 148 -24.95 6.86 -1.64
C GLU A 148 -26.47 6.68 -1.89
N LEU A 149 -27.24 6.47 -0.83
CA LEU A 149 -28.69 6.29 -0.93
C LEU A 149 -29.49 7.61 -0.99
N GLY A 150 -28.85 8.74 -0.61
CA GLY A 150 -29.48 10.06 -0.53
C GLY A 150 -30.58 10.17 0.52
N ARG A 151 -30.63 9.23 1.50
CA ARG A 151 -31.62 9.18 2.59
C ARG A 151 -31.09 8.41 3.80
N PRO A 152 -31.68 8.61 4.98
CA PRO A 152 -31.28 7.91 6.19
C PRO A 152 -31.31 6.38 6.03
N MET A 153 -30.29 5.71 6.56
CA MET A 153 -30.16 4.25 6.47
C MET A 153 -31.38 3.49 7.04
N GLY A 154 -32.01 4.05 8.12
CA GLY A 154 -33.21 3.47 8.73
C GLY A 154 -34.47 3.50 7.86
N GLU A 155 -34.51 4.31 6.81
CA GLU A 155 -35.62 4.30 5.85
C GLU A 155 -35.53 3.11 4.87
N VAL A 156 -34.31 2.63 4.63
CA VAL A 156 -34.06 1.53 3.68
C VAL A 156 -33.99 0.19 4.39
N PHE A 157 -33.34 0.15 5.55
CA PHE A 157 -33.14 -1.08 6.30
C PHE A 157 -33.96 -1.10 7.58
N ALA A 158 -34.70 -2.19 7.80
CA ALA A 158 -35.39 -2.44 9.07
C ALA A 158 -34.40 -2.82 10.18
N SER A 159 -33.29 -3.52 9.82
CA SER A 159 -32.16 -3.81 10.68
C SER A 159 -30.86 -3.80 9.88
N PHE A 160 -29.78 -3.41 10.54
CA PHE A 160 -28.44 -3.42 9.95
C PHE A 160 -27.43 -3.81 11.05
N GLU A 161 -26.66 -4.88 10.83
CA GLU A 161 -25.68 -5.33 11.81
C GLU A 161 -24.44 -4.43 11.75
N GLU A 162 -24.07 -3.83 12.91
CA GLU A 162 -22.89 -2.94 13.00
C GLU A 162 -21.57 -3.72 12.82
N ALA A 163 -21.52 -4.94 13.39
CA ALA A 163 -20.36 -5.81 13.21
C ALA A 163 -20.34 -6.36 11.77
N PRO A 164 -19.24 -6.20 11.03
CA PRO A 164 -19.15 -6.74 9.68
C PRO A 164 -19.04 -8.25 9.67
N LEU A 165 -19.57 -8.89 8.65
CA LEU A 165 -19.35 -10.30 8.32
C LEU A 165 -17.90 -10.57 7.91
N GLY A 166 -17.25 -9.57 7.32
CA GLY A 166 -15.87 -9.64 6.86
C GLY A 166 -15.39 -8.32 6.32
N CYS A 167 -14.08 -8.13 6.38
CA CYS A 167 -13.39 -6.95 5.88
C CYS A 167 -12.43 -7.32 4.75
N ALA A 168 -12.37 -6.48 3.74
CA ALA A 168 -11.47 -6.59 2.62
C ALA A 168 -10.60 -5.33 2.50
N SER A 169 -9.58 -5.35 1.65
CA SER A 169 -8.65 -4.24 1.46
C SER A 169 -9.33 -2.91 1.08
N ILE A 170 -10.51 -2.97 0.44
CA ILE A 170 -11.21 -1.80 -0.09
C ILE A 170 -12.64 -1.66 0.40
N GLY A 171 -13.11 -2.48 1.34
CA GLY A 171 -14.48 -2.42 1.86
C GLY A 171 -14.77 -3.50 2.87
N GLN A 172 -15.96 -3.44 3.42
CA GLN A 172 -16.47 -4.41 4.39
C GLN A 172 -17.92 -4.80 4.08
N VAL A 173 -18.38 -5.91 4.64
CA VAL A 173 -19.64 -6.55 4.31
C VAL A 173 -20.47 -6.71 5.58
N HIS A 174 -21.75 -6.31 5.52
CA HIS A 174 -22.68 -6.35 6.65
C HIS A 174 -23.96 -7.09 6.29
N ARG A 175 -24.61 -7.69 7.30
CA ARG A 175 -25.96 -8.19 7.16
C ARG A 175 -26.98 -7.07 7.40
N ALA A 176 -28.04 -7.08 6.62
CA ALA A 176 -29.14 -6.14 6.79
C ALA A 176 -30.47 -6.82 6.40
N THR A 177 -31.58 -6.20 6.80
CA THR A 177 -32.93 -6.57 6.38
C THR A 177 -33.58 -5.39 5.70
N LEU A 178 -34.04 -5.54 4.49
CA LEU A 178 -34.73 -4.49 3.75
C LEU A 178 -36.07 -4.16 4.42
N ARG A 179 -36.35 -2.87 4.59
CA ARG A 179 -37.61 -2.42 5.22
C ARG A 179 -38.83 -2.69 4.35
N ALA A 180 -38.70 -2.52 3.05
CA ALA A 180 -39.80 -2.65 2.11
C ALA A 180 -40.30 -4.11 1.95
N THR A 181 -39.37 -5.08 1.94
CA THR A 181 -39.69 -6.49 1.61
C THR A 181 -39.51 -7.44 2.79
N GLY A 182 -38.80 -7.02 3.86
CA GLY A 182 -38.40 -7.92 4.94
C GLY A 182 -37.28 -8.92 4.53
N GLU A 183 -36.73 -8.78 3.34
CA GLU A 183 -35.70 -9.68 2.81
C GLU A 183 -34.37 -9.46 3.55
N ARG A 184 -33.70 -10.56 3.91
CA ARG A 184 -32.34 -10.54 4.46
C ARG A 184 -31.33 -10.40 3.31
N VAL A 185 -30.48 -9.37 3.39
CA VAL A 185 -29.48 -9.03 2.36
C VAL A 185 -28.11 -8.88 2.96
N VAL A 186 -27.12 -8.95 2.09
CA VAL A 186 -25.72 -8.66 2.40
C VAL A 186 -25.32 -7.36 1.70
N VAL A 187 -24.89 -6.38 2.48
CA VAL A 187 -24.51 -5.04 1.99
C VAL A 187 -23.00 -4.94 2.02
N LYS A 188 -22.39 -4.76 0.85
CA LYS A 188 -20.97 -4.48 0.72
C LYS A 188 -20.75 -2.98 0.66
N VAL A 189 -20.07 -2.45 1.65
CA VAL A 189 -19.77 -1.02 1.77
C VAL A 189 -18.31 -0.79 1.43
N GLN A 190 -18.09 0.11 0.50
CA GLN A 190 -16.75 0.45 0.04
C GLN A 190 -16.10 1.50 0.95
N ASN A 191 -14.78 1.45 1.06
CA ASN A 191 -14.02 2.47 1.77
C ASN A 191 -13.85 3.70 0.86
N PRO A 192 -14.46 4.85 1.15
CA PRO A 192 -14.43 6.03 0.26
C PRO A 192 -13.01 6.56 0.04
N GLU A 193 -12.14 6.42 1.04
CA GLU A 193 -10.76 6.84 0.95
C GLU A 193 -9.92 5.92 0.05
N ALA A 194 -10.34 4.66 -0.14
CA ALA A 194 -9.60 3.71 -0.95
C ALA A 194 -9.47 4.20 -2.41
N GLU A 195 -10.52 4.76 -2.99
CA GLU A 195 -10.47 5.33 -4.33
C GLU A 195 -9.57 6.56 -4.40
N ARG A 196 -9.71 7.46 -3.42
CA ARG A 196 -8.95 8.72 -3.39
C ARG A 196 -7.45 8.50 -3.23
N THR A 197 -7.05 7.56 -2.37
CA THR A 197 -5.64 7.30 -2.07
C THR A 197 -4.96 6.31 -3.01
N PHE A 198 -5.74 5.45 -3.69
CA PHE A 198 -5.25 4.34 -4.49
C PHE A 198 -4.19 4.74 -5.53
N ARG A 199 -4.48 5.75 -6.34
CA ARG A 199 -3.56 6.19 -7.41
C ARG A 199 -2.25 6.72 -6.83
N GLY A 200 -2.34 7.45 -5.73
CA GLY A 200 -1.16 7.97 -5.02
C GLY A 200 -0.32 6.86 -4.40
N ASP A 201 -0.96 5.88 -3.77
CA ASP A 201 -0.29 4.72 -3.17
C ASP A 201 0.44 3.88 -4.23
N VAL A 202 -0.23 3.59 -5.37
CA VAL A 202 0.37 2.88 -6.50
C VAL A 202 1.58 3.64 -7.03
N PHE A 203 1.43 4.95 -7.25
CA PHE A 203 2.53 5.78 -7.74
C PHE A 203 3.71 5.78 -6.76
N ALA A 204 3.46 5.96 -5.46
CA ALA A 204 4.49 5.99 -4.44
C ALA A 204 5.30 4.67 -4.37
N LEU A 205 4.60 3.54 -4.40
CA LEU A 205 5.24 2.23 -4.42
C LEU A 205 6.00 1.98 -5.74
N LYS A 206 5.40 2.34 -6.86
CA LYS A 206 6.01 2.19 -8.19
C LYS A 206 7.34 2.92 -8.32
N VAL A 207 7.40 4.18 -7.87
CA VAL A 207 8.64 4.98 -7.90
C VAL A 207 9.78 4.28 -7.14
N LEU A 208 9.50 3.74 -5.96
CA LEU A 208 10.52 3.02 -5.19
C LEU A 208 10.92 1.70 -5.85
N ILE A 209 9.93 0.95 -6.35
CA ILE A 209 10.18 -0.34 -7.02
C ILE A 209 11.02 -0.13 -8.27
N ASP A 210 10.66 0.80 -9.15
CA ASP A 210 11.38 1.06 -10.39
C ASP A 210 12.82 1.50 -10.14
N PHE A 211 13.04 2.28 -9.09
CA PHE A 211 14.38 2.78 -8.77
C PHE A 211 15.25 1.74 -8.04
N PHE A 212 14.70 1.04 -7.05
CA PHE A 212 15.49 0.18 -6.16
C PHE A 212 15.38 -1.32 -6.48
N ALA A 213 14.29 -1.75 -7.09
CA ALA A 213 13.99 -3.16 -7.36
C ALA A 213 13.29 -3.38 -8.70
N PRO A 214 13.90 -2.93 -9.84
CA PRO A 214 13.25 -2.98 -11.14
C PRO A 214 12.86 -4.39 -11.58
N GLN A 215 13.48 -5.43 -11.02
CA GLN A 215 13.17 -6.83 -11.31
C GLN A 215 11.75 -7.24 -10.89
N ILE A 216 11.13 -6.55 -9.92
CA ILE A 216 9.76 -6.84 -9.49
C ILE A 216 8.73 -5.85 -10.06
N SER A 217 9.16 -4.87 -10.86
CA SER A 217 8.29 -3.83 -11.40
C SER A 217 7.13 -4.40 -12.22
N VAL A 218 7.38 -5.40 -13.06
CA VAL A 218 6.35 -6.06 -13.89
C VAL A 218 5.31 -6.76 -13.01
N ALA A 219 5.75 -7.48 -11.97
CA ALA A 219 4.84 -8.14 -11.03
C ALA A 219 3.99 -7.12 -10.27
N PHE A 220 4.57 -5.96 -9.94
CA PHE A 220 3.84 -4.87 -9.31
C PHE A 220 2.80 -4.25 -10.24
N ASP A 221 3.11 -4.03 -11.52
CA ASP A 221 2.17 -3.52 -12.51
C ASP A 221 0.96 -4.44 -12.67
N GLU A 222 1.15 -5.76 -12.63
CA GLU A 222 0.04 -6.72 -12.65
C GLU A 222 -0.85 -6.61 -11.38
N ILE A 223 -0.24 -6.38 -10.20
CA ILE A 223 -1.00 -6.12 -8.97
C ILE A 223 -1.83 -4.84 -9.11
N ALA A 224 -1.23 -3.78 -9.64
CA ALA A 224 -1.88 -2.50 -9.83
C ALA A 224 -3.07 -2.61 -10.81
N LYS A 225 -2.90 -3.30 -11.94
CA LYS A 225 -3.97 -3.57 -12.92
C LYS A 225 -5.15 -4.35 -12.34
N GLN A 226 -4.89 -5.37 -11.51
CA GLN A 226 -5.95 -6.16 -10.85
C GLN A 226 -6.85 -5.33 -9.94
N VAL A 227 -6.40 -4.15 -9.56
CA VAL A 227 -7.11 -3.22 -8.68
C VAL A 227 -7.57 -1.99 -9.47
N GLU A 228 -7.36 -1.98 -10.81
CA GLU A 228 -7.84 -0.87 -11.64
C GLU A 228 -9.35 -0.73 -11.50
N TRP A 229 -9.71 0.32 -10.78
CA TRP A 229 -10.98 0.62 -10.18
C TRP A 229 -12.15 0.70 -11.16
N ARG A 230 -11.88 1.09 -12.39
CA ARG A 230 -12.92 1.32 -13.40
C ARG A 230 -13.52 0.05 -14.01
N ALA A 231 -12.82 -1.07 -13.96
CA ALA A 231 -13.28 -2.32 -14.57
C ALA A 231 -14.15 -3.17 -13.64
N VAL A 232 -14.01 -3.02 -12.31
CA VAL A 232 -14.62 -3.91 -11.31
C VAL A 232 -15.88 -3.32 -10.68
N TRP A 233 -16.10 -1.99 -10.78
CA TRP A 233 -17.08 -1.27 -9.97
C TRP A 233 -17.98 -0.33 -10.77
N ARG A 234 -18.64 -0.81 -11.81
CA ARG A 234 -19.89 -0.18 -12.21
C ARG A 234 -21.02 -0.90 -11.50
N PRO A 235 -21.92 -0.14 -10.85
CA PRO A 235 -22.65 -0.58 -9.68
C PRO A 235 -23.77 -1.53 -10.01
N ALA A 236 -23.92 -2.54 -9.20
CA ALA A 236 -25.21 -3.15 -8.92
C ALA A 236 -26.29 -2.14 -8.45
N LEU A 237 -25.92 -0.91 -8.09
CA LEU A 237 -26.87 0.16 -7.72
C LEU A 237 -27.83 0.53 -8.87
N GLY A 238 -27.39 0.56 -10.11
CA GLY A 238 -28.28 0.79 -11.26
C GLY A 238 -29.32 -0.32 -11.44
N ASP A 239 -28.98 -1.56 -11.11
CA ASP A 239 -29.90 -2.68 -11.13
C ASP A 239 -30.77 -2.75 -9.87
N TRP A 240 -30.25 -2.31 -8.72
CA TRP A 240 -31.01 -2.26 -7.50
C TRP A 240 -32.07 -1.13 -7.52
N GLN A 241 -31.72 0.06 -7.99
CA GLN A 241 -32.66 1.15 -8.18
C GLN A 241 -33.74 0.84 -9.21
N ARG A 242 -33.44 0.03 -10.23
CA ARG A 242 -34.41 -0.44 -11.25
C ARG A 242 -35.30 -1.59 -10.79
N ARG A 243 -34.99 -2.23 -9.65
CA ARG A 243 -35.77 -3.32 -9.07
C ARG A 243 -36.65 -2.88 -7.88
N GLN A 244 -36.72 -1.60 -7.59
CA GLN A 244 -37.70 -1.05 -6.64
C GLN A 244 -39.04 -0.88 -7.36
N PRO A 245 -40.16 -1.43 -6.83
CA PRO A 245 -41.49 -1.21 -7.38
C PRO A 245 -41.90 0.25 -7.33
#